data_c8c9560fda228682d58d82b2af6080ee
#
_entry.id   c8c9560fda228682d58d82b2af6080ee
#
_cell.length_a   1.000
_cell.length_b   1.000
_cell.length_c   1.000
_cell.angle_alpha   90.00
_cell.angle_beta   90.00
_cell.angle_gamma   90.00
#
_symmetry.space_group_name_H-M   'P 1'
#
loop_
_entity.id
_entity.type
_entity.pdbx_description
1 polymer ?
#
loop_
_entity_poly.entity_id
_entity_poly.type
_entity_poly.pdbx_seq_one_letter_code
_entity_poly.pdbx_strand_id
1 'polypeptide(L)'
;MRVDNRKVALIGTGMVGMSYAYAMLNQSACDELVLIDVNKMRAEGEAMDLNHGLAFAPSNMKIYAGEYEDCEDADIVVICAGVAQKEGESRLNLLKRNAAVFQSIIDPVTASGFNGIFLVATNPVDIMTRITCDLSGFNPRRVLGTGTTLDTARLRYLLGGYLKADPRNVHAYVIGEHGDSEFVPWSQAMLATKPILSFCGEPGNRKVRQEDLDQISEEVRGAAYRIIEAKHATYYGIGMALTRITKAILGDEHSVLTVSAMLKGEYGQSGVFVGVPCIINKNGIQSVLTLSL
;
A
#
# COMPACT_ATOMS: atom_id res chain seq x y z
N MET A 1 -32.30 -5.06 -6.29
CA MET A 1 -30.92 -4.97 -6.81
C MET A 1 -30.17 -4.15 -5.79
N ARG A 2 -29.23 -4.74 -5.05
CA ARG A 2 -28.19 -3.93 -4.38
C ARG A 2 -27.47 -3.22 -5.54
N VAL A 3 -27.55 -1.92 -5.60
CA VAL A 3 -26.55 -1.14 -6.33
C VAL A 3 -25.26 -1.46 -5.63
N ASP A 4 -24.27 -2.05 -6.34
CA ASP A 4 -22.95 -2.34 -5.76
C ASP A 4 -22.32 -0.99 -5.37
N ASN A 5 -22.64 -0.52 -4.15
CA ASN A 5 -22.08 0.69 -3.57
C ASN A 5 -20.69 0.32 -3.02
N ARG A 6 -19.65 0.77 -3.69
CA ARG A 6 -18.25 0.52 -3.31
C ARG A 6 -17.89 1.35 -2.08
N LYS A 7 -17.92 0.71 -0.92
CA LYS A 7 -17.69 1.38 0.37
C LYS A 7 -16.31 1.05 0.93
N VAL A 8 -15.60 2.07 1.38
CA VAL A 8 -14.30 1.96 2.02
C VAL A 8 -14.34 2.66 3.38
N ALA A 9 -13.86 1.97 4.41
CA ALA A 9 -13.62 2.57 5.72
C ALA A 9 -12.12 2.81 5.92
N LEU A 10 -11.75 4.05 6.17
CA LEU A 10 -10.39 4.47 6.47
C LEU A 10 -10.24 4.68 7.98
N ILE A 11 -9.36 3.91 8.61
CA ILE A 11 -9.06 4.04 10.04
C ILE A 11 -7.71 4.70 10.21
N GLY A 12 -7.72 5.89 10.81
CA GLY A 12 -6.58 6.77 11.00
C GLY A 12 -6.53 7.91 9.98
N THR A 13 -6.98 9.09 10.39
CA THR A 13 -7.01 10.33 9.59
C THR A 13 -5.73 11.17 9.74
N GLY A 14 -4.57 10.49 9.89
CA GLY A 14 -3.26 11.11 9.84
C GLY A 14 -2.86 11.51 8.42
N MET A 15 -1.62 12.01 8.25
CA MET A 15 -1.11 12.47 6.95
C MET A 15 -1.24 11.41 5.84
N VAL A 16 -0.96 10.14 6.15
CA VAL A 16 -1.07 9.03 5.20
C VAL A 16 -2.54 8.79 4.85
N GLY A 17 -3.40 8.64 5.85
CA GLY A 17 -4.83 8.41 5.64
C GLY A 17 -5.48 9.54 4.84
N MET A 18 -5.19 10.80 5.15
CA MET A 18 -5.78 11.92 4.42
C MET A 18 -5.20 12.08 3.01
N SER A 19 -3.92 11.75 2.78
CA SER A 19 -3.38 11.67 1.42
C SER A 19 -4.08 10.59 0.58
N TYR A 20 -4.38 9.45 1.20
CA TYR A 20 -5.18 8.40 0.58
C TYR A 20 -6.61 8.87 0.31
N ALA A 21 -7.32 9.42 1.30
CA ALA A 21 -8.69 9.91 1.14
C ALA A 21 -8.81 10.95 0.03
N TYR A 22 -7.85 11.89 -0.04
CA TYR A 22 -7.80 12.90 -1.10
C TYR A 22 -7.52 12.27 -2.49
N ALA A 23 -6.64 11.28 -2.57
CA ALA A 23 -6.39 10.57 -3.82
C ALA A 23 -7.61 9.75 -4.28
N MET A 24 -8.36 9.15 -3.33
CA MET A 24 -9.63 8.44 -3.61
C MET A 24 -10.67 9.39 -4.19
N LEU A 25 -10.86 10.56 -3.58
CA LEU A 25 -11.76 11.60 -4.05
C LEU A 25 -11.42 12.05 -5.48
N ASN A 26 -10.16 12.42 -5.71
CA ASN A 26 -9.70 12.92 -7.03
C ASN A 26 -9.79 11.87 -8.14
N GLN A 27 -9.79 10.58 -7.80
CA GLN A 27 -9.84 9.49 -8.78
C GLN A 27 -11.20 8.78 -8.84
N SER A 28 -12.21 9.25 -8.07
CA SER A 28 -13.53 8.60 -7.97
C SER A 28 -13.43 7.11 -7.71
N ALA A 29 -12.56 6.74 -6.75
CA ALA A 29 -12.17 5.36 -6.59
C ALA A 29 -13.18 4.50 -5.81
N CYS A 30 -14.09 5.13 -5.04
CA CYS A 30 -15.22 4.48 -4.36
C CYS A 30 -16.46 5.39 -4.38
N ASP A 31 -17.57 4.88 -3.93
CA ASP A 31 -18.85 5.61 -3.87
C ASP A 31 -19.09 6.15 -2.45
N GLU A 32 -18.59 5.45 -1.44
CA GLU A 32 -18.71 5.82 -0.03
C GLU A 32 -17.37 5.67 0.69
N LEU A 33 -16.95 6.71 1.41
CA LEU A 33 -15.71 6.76 2.20
C LEU A 33 -16.04 7.17 3.64
N VAL A 34 -15.81 6.24 4.56
CA VAL A 34 -15.97 6.48 6.00
C VAL A 34 -14.62 6.81 6.60
N LEU A 35 -14.54 7.90 7.38
CA LEU A 35 -13.33 8.30 8.10
C LEU A 35 -13.51 7.98 9.59
N ILE A 36 -12.62 7.15 10.12
CA ILE A 36 -12.64 6.72 11.52
C ILE A 36 -11.32 7.11 12.18
N ASP A 37 -11.39 7.82 13.30
CA ASP A 37 -10.22 8.19 14.10
C ASP A 37 -10.60 8.23 15.59
N VAL A 38 -9.65 7.92 16.46
CA VAL A 38 -9.84 8.10 17.93
C VAL A 38 -10.15 9.55 18.30
N ASN A 39 -9.66 10.49 17.51
CA ASN A 39 -10.02 11.90 17.57
C ASN A 39 -11.20 12.17 16.61
N LYS A 40 -12.41 11.98 17.10
CA LYS A 40 -13.66 12.16 16.32
C LYS A 40 -13.78 13.56 15.71
N MET A 41 -13.44 14.61 16.46
CA MET A 41 -13.47 15.99 15.95
C MET A 41 -12.54 16.17 14.75
N ARG A 42 -11.39 15.48 14.76
CA ARG A 42 -10.49 15.49 13.62
C ARG A 42 -11.12 14.80 12.41
N ALA A 43 -11.67 13.59 12.58
CA ALA A 43 -12.35 12.89 11.49
C ALA A 43 -13.51 13.70 10.90
N GLU A 44 -14.29 14.38 11.75
CA GLU A 44 -15.36 15.29 11.31
C GLU A 44 -14.82 16.47 10.49
N GLY A 45 -13.75 17.13 10.98
CA GLY A 45 -13.12 18.25 10.27
C GLY A 45 -12.55 17.82 8.90
N GLU A 46 -11.86 16.66 8.84
CA GLU A 46 -11.33 16.11 7.59
C GLU A 46 -12.45 15.74 6.61
N ALA A 47 -13.55 15.16 7.10
CA ALA A 47 -14.72 14.85 6.27
C ALA A 47 -15.37 16.13 5.72
N MET A 48 -15.50 17.17 6.54
CA MET A 48 -16.04 18.47 6.10
C MET A 48 -15.18 19.09 4.99
N ASP A 49 -13.85 19.10 5.16
CA ASP A 49 -12.92 19.68 4.20
C ASP A 49 -12.96 18.95 2.85
N LEU A 50 -12.95 17.60 2.87
CA LEU A 50 -13.11 16.79 1.65
C LEU A 50 -14.46 17.05 0.97
N ASN A 51 -15.56 17.16 1.73
CA ASN A 51 -16.90 17.44 1.19
C ASN A 51 -16.99 18.82 0.52
N HIS A 52 -16.26 19.82 1.02
CA HIS A 52 -16.18 21.13 0.36
C HIS A 52 -15.53 21.03 -1.03
N GLY A 53 -14.68 20.04 -1.25
CA GLY A 53 -14.06 19.76 -2.55
C GLY A 53 -14.97 19.03 -3.55
N LEU A 54 -16.09 18.43 -3.12
CA LEU A 54 -16.94 17.61 -3.98
C LEU A 54 -17.49 18.35 -5.20
N ALA A 55 -17.75 19.66 -5.09
CA ALA A 55 -18.21 20.48 -6.22
C ALA A 55 -17.22 20.50 -7.40
N PHE A 56 -15.97 20.16 -7.16
CA PHE A 56 -14.89 20.13 -8.15
C PHE A 56 -14.35 18.71 -8.41
N ALA A 57 -14.92 17.72 -7.74
CA ALA A 57 -14.52 16.31 -7.89
C ALA A 57 -15.09 15.71 -9.19
N PRO A 58 -14.46 14.67 -9.76
CA PRO A 58 -14.92 14.07 -11.01
C PRO A 58 -16.23 13.27 -10.86
N SER A 59 -16.62 12.87 -9.65
CA SER A 59 -17.92 12.24 -9.34
C SER A 59 -18.37 12.55 -7.92
N ASN A 60 -19.63 12.29 -7.62
CA ASN A 60 -20.13 12.35 -6.26
C ASN A 60 -19.60 11.17 -5.44
N MET A 61 -19.14 11.46 -4.24
CA MET A 61 -18.72 10.48 -3.24
C MET A 61 -19.37 10.85 -1.90
N LYS A 62 -19.95 9.89 -1.22
CA LYS A 62 -20.45 10.11 0.15
C LYS A 62 -19.25 10.00 1.11
N ILE A 63 -18.91 11.10 1.79
CA ILE A 63 -17.78 11.15 2.73
C ILE A 63 -18.30 11.60 4.09
N TYR A 64 -17.99 10.86 5.14
CA TYR A 64 -18.41 11.22 6.50
C TYR A 64 -17.46 10.62 7.56
N ALA A 65 -17.44 11.25 8.73
CA ALA A 65 -16.84 10.68 9.93
C ALA A 65 -17.79 9.63 10.50
N GLY A 66 -17.29 8.43 10.76
CA GLY A 66 -18.07 7.30 11.25
C GLY A 66 -17.43 6.59 12.42
N GLU A 67 -18.07 5.50 12.82
CA GLU A 67 -17.67 4.62 13.90
C GLU A 67 -17.31 3.23 13.35
N TYR A 68 -16.84 2.31 14.20
CA TYR A 68 -16.45 0.98 13.75
C TYR A 68 -17.63 0.13 13.22
N GLU A 69 -18.85 0.44 13.66
CA GLU A 69 -20.11 -0.17 13.19
C GLU A 69 -20.33 0.10 11.69
N ASP A 70 -19.88 1.24 11.20
CA ASP A 70 -19.96 1.58 9.78
C ASP A 70 -19.07 0.70 8.88
N CYS A 71 -18.22 -0.15 9.46
CA CYS A 71 -17.44 -1.13 8.71
C CYS A 71 -18.26 -2.36 8.28
N GLU A 72 -19.45 -2.61 8.83
CA GLU A 72 -20.26 -3.83 8.60
C GLU A 72 -20.40 -4.17 7.11
N ASP A 73 -20.73 -3.19 6.29
CA ASP A 73 -20.99 -3.33 4.85
C ASP A 73 -19.85 -2.78 3.96
N ALA A 74 -18.69 -2.47 4.55
CA ALA A 74 -17.53 -2.01 3.78
C ALA A 74 -16.90 -3.15 2.96
N ASP A 75 -16.47 -2.83 1.74
CA ASP A 75 -15.68 -3.75 0.90
C ASP A 75 -14.24 -3.84 1.39
N ILE A 76 -13.70 -2.71 1.85
CA ILE A 76 -12.31 -2.61 2.29
C ILE A 76 -12.24 -1.77 3.57
N VAL A 77 -11.52 -2.28 4.55
CA VAL A 77 -11.04 -1.51 5.71
C VAL A 77 -9.56 -1.22 5.53
N VAL A 78 -9.21 0.06 5.43
CA VAL A 78 -7.84 0.55 5.27
C VAL A 78 -7.33 1.03 6.62
N ILE A 79 -6.22 0.47 7.12
CA ILE A 79 -5.64 0.84 8.40
C ILE A 79 -4.37 1.66 8.17
N CYS A 80 -4.49 2.97 8.43
CA CYS A 80 -3.39 3.94 8.46
C CYS A 80 -3.08 4.41 9.88
N ALA A 81 -3.82 3.92 10.87
CA ALA A 81 -3.63 4.24 12.28
C ALA A 81 -2.37 3.59 12.83
N GLY A 82 -1.67 4.31 13.67
CA GLY A 82 -0.47 3.83 14.35
C GLY A 82 0.14 4.94 15.20
N VAL A 83 1.07 4.56 16.06
CA VAL A 83 1.80 5.51 16.92
C VAL A 83 3.20 5.73 16.39
N ALA A 84 3.66 6.99 16.43
CA ALA A 84 5.02 7.32 16.07
C ALA A 84 6.02 6.79 17.11
N GLN A 85 7.22 6.45 16.65
CA GLN A 85 8.32 6.07 17.53
C GLN A 85 8.69 7.25 18.43
N LYS A 86 8.84 6.98 19.73
CA LYS A 86 9.31 7.99 20.70
C LYS A 86 10.84 8.06 20.66
N GLU A 87 11.38 9.19 21.07
CA GLU A 87 12.83 9.34 21.22
C GLU A 87 13.37 8.29 22.18
N GLY A 88 14.43 7.56 21.76
CA GLY A 88 15.03 6.48 22.56
C GLY A 88 14.21 5.18 22.64
N GLU A 89 13.05 5.10 21.99
CA GLU A 89 12.23 3.87 22.01
C GLU A 89 12.82 2.79 21.11
N SER A 90 12.88 1.55 21.63
CA SER A 90 13.29 0.40 20.81
C SER A 90 12.19 0.03 19.77
N ARG A 91 12.60 -0.51 18.62
CA ARG A 91 11.67 -1.03 17.59
C ARG A 91 10.68 -2.06 18.16
N LEU A 92 11.13 -2.88 19.11
CA LEU A 92 10.26 -3.88 19.77
C LEU A 92 9.16 -3.24 20.62
N ASN A 93 9.48 -2.15 21.35
CA ASN A 93 8.48 -1.44 22.16
C ASN A 93 7.47 -0.71 21.27
N LEU A 94 7.93 -0.08 20.19
CA LEU A 94 7.04 0.50 19.18
C LEU A 94 6.10 -0.55 18.59
N LEU A 95 6.61 -1.74 18.25
CA LEU A 95 5.80 -2.83 17.72
C LEU A 95 4.72 -3.28 18.72
N LYS A 96 5.07 -3.45 20.00
CA LYS A 96 4.08 -3.81 21.05
C LYS A 96 2.99 -2.75 21.17
N ARG A 97 3.34 -1.46 21.11
CA ARG A 97 2.35 -0.38 21.16
C ARG A 97 1.43 -0.39 19.94
N ASN A 98 1.99 -0.57 18.74
CA ASN A 98 1.19 -0.68 17.51
C ASN A 98 0.31 -1.94 17.52
N ALA A 99 0.78 -3.07 18.05
CA ALA A 99 -0.05 -4.27 18.21
C ALA A 99 -1.27 -4.02 19.12
N ALA A 100 -1.10 -3.30 20.23
CA ALA A 100 -2.22 -2.93 21.11
C ALA A 100 -3.21 -1.97 20.40
N VAL A 101 -2.71 -1.00 19.61
CA VAL A 101 -3.58 -0.15 18.80
C VAL A 101 -4.35 -0.99 17.76
N PHE A 102 -3.69 -1.92 17.09
CA PHE A 102 -4.34 -2.79 16.11
C PHE A 102 -5.40 -3.68 16.74
N GLN A 103 -5.15 -4.23 17.94
CA GLN A 103 -6.18 -4.99 18.66
C GLN A 103 -7.40 -4.11 18.94
N SER A 104 -7.22 -2.87 19.42
CA SER A 104 -8.33 -1.94 19.69
C SER A 104 -9.10 -1.50 18.43
N ILE A 105 -8.56 -1.72 17.24
CA ILE A 105 -9.19 -1.47 15.94
C ILE A 105 -9.87 -2.74 15.42
N ILE A 106 -9.14 -3.85 15.38
CA ILE A 106 -9.58 -5.08 14.71
C ILE A 106 -10.72 -5.75 15.48
N ASP A 107 -10.68 -5.74 16.82
CA ASP A 107 -11.76 -6.31 17.63
C ASP A 107 -13.13 -5.67 17.33
N PRO A 108 -13.33 -4.34 17.40
CA PRO A 108 -14.61 -3.74 17.05
C PRO A 108 -14.96 -3.84 15.56
N VAL A 109 -13.99 -3.75 14.64
CA VAL A 109 -14.25 -3.95 13.20
C VAL A 109 -14.76 -5.36 12.92
N THR A 110 -14.19 -6.39 13.52
CA THR A 110 -14.69 -7.76 13.35
C THR A 110 -16.04 -7.96 14.06
N ALA A 111 -16.24 -7.33 15.20
CA ALA A 111 -17.50 -7.37 15.93
C ALA A 111 -18.65 -6.66 15.18
N SER A 112 -18.37 -5.69 14.31
CA SER A 112 -19.38 -5.06 13.46
C SER A 112 -20.03 -6.01 12.43
N GLY A 113 -19.41 -7.16 12.18
CA GLY A 113 -19.82 -8.08 11.11
C GLY A 113 -19.08 -7.87 9.80
N PHE A 114 -18.04 -7.02 9.79
CA PHE A 114 -17.20 -6.78 8.61
C PHE A 114 -16.74 -8.10 7.98
N ASN A 115 -16.93 -8.21 6.68
CA ASN A 115 -16.56 -9.40 5.89
C ASN A 115 -15.88 -9.04 4.56
N GLY A 116 -15.23 -7.87 4.49
CA GLY A 116 -14.48 -7.38 3.34
C GLY A 116 -12.99 -7.74 3.37
N ILE A 117 -12.15 -6.84 2.96
CA ILE A 117 -10.70 -6.99 2.85
C ILE A 117 -10.01 -5.99 3.77
N PHE A 118 -9.05 -6.43 4.57
CA PHE A 118 -8.14 -5.54 5.30
C PHE A 118 -6.97 -5.12 4.42
N LEU A 119 -6.71 -3.82 4.34
CA LEU A 119 -5.54 -3.23 3.69
C LEU A 119 -4.73 -2.41 4.70
N VAL A 120 -3.52 -2.86 5.00
CA VAL A 120 -2.67 -2.31 6.05
C VAL A 120 -1.57 -1.44 5.45
N ALA A 121 -1.39 -0.22 5.99
CA ALA A 121 -0.32 0.71 5.60
C ALA A 121 0.64 1.08 6.75
N THR A 122 0.32 0.68 7.96
CA THR A 122 1.09 1.03 9.17
C THR A 122 2.38 0.22 9.25
N ASN A 123 3.51 0.92 9.46
CA ASN A 123 4.81 0.28 9.62
C ASN A 123 5.05 -0.26 11.05
N PRO A 124 5.81 -1.37 11.15
CA PRO A 124 6.39 -2.18 10.06
C PRO A 124 5.33 -3.03 9.35
N VAL A 125 5.08 -2.73 8.07
CA VAL A 125 3.86 -3.15 7.36
C VAL A 125 3.69 -4.68 7.30
N ASP A 126 4.75 -5.43 7.05
CA ASP A 126 4.67 -6.89 6.94
C ASP A 126 4.25 -7.53 8.27
N ILE A 127 4.83 -7.04 9.39
CA ILE A 127 4.48 -7.51 10.74
C ILE A 127 3.06 -7.07 11.13
N MET A 128 2.69 -5.81 10.83
CA MET A 128 1.34 -5.32 11.15
C MET A 128 0.26 -6.02 10.31
N THR A 129 0.56 -6.39 9.07
CA THR A 129 -0.32 -7.23 8.25
C THR A 129 -0.49 -8.62 8.85
N ARG A 130 0.59 -9.22 9.35
CA ARG A 130 0.52 -10.50 10.08
C ARG A 130 -0.34 -10.38 11.34
N ILE A 131 -0.13 -9.35 12.15
CA ILE A 131 -0.91 -9.09 13.36
C ILE A 131 -2.40 -8.92 13.02
N THR A 132 -2.72 -8.19 11.93
CA THR A 132 -4.10 -8.04 11.45
C THR A 132 -4.72 -9.38 11.09
N CYS A 133 -3.98 -10.24 10.40
CA CYS A 133 -4.44 -11.57 10.03
C CYS A 133 -4.70 -12.46 11.27
N ASP A 134 -3.76 -12.44 12.21
CA ASP A 134 -3.86 -13.27 13.43
C ASP A 134 -5.01 -12.79 14.35
N LEU A 135 -5.19 -11.48 14.52
CA LEU A 135 -6.26 -10.90 15.36
C LEU A 135 -7.65 -11.05 14.72
N SER A 136 -7.76 -10.82 13.42
CA SER A 136 -9.07 -10.89 12.74
C SER A 136 -9.55 -12.33 12.49
N GLY A 137 -8.64 -13.30 12.42
CA GLY A 137 -8.94 -14.67 12.00
C GLY A 137 -9.37 -14.80 10.54
N PHE A 138 -9.18 -13.75 9.72
CA PHE A 138 -9.56 -13.75 8.31
C PHE A 138 -8.65 -14.67 7.49
N ASN A 139 -9.19 -15.14 6.36
CA ASN A 139 -8.35 -15.81 5.36
C ASN A 139 -7.21 -14.87 4.96
N PRO A 140 -5.93 -15.33 4.98
CA PRO A 140 -4.79 -14.49 4.61
C PRO A 140 -4.87 -13.84 3.23
N ARG A 141 -5.67 -14.40 2.31
CA ARG A 141 -5.92 -13.76 1.01
C ARG A 141 -6.73 -12.47 1.10
N ARG A 142 -7.40 -12.24 2.21
CA ARG A 142 -8.24 -11.07 2.49
C ARG A 142 -7.58 -10.09 3.46
N VAL A 143 -6.30 -10.29 3.75
CA VAL A 143 -5.49 -9.40 4.58
C VAL A 143 -4.21 -9.07 3.82
N LEU A 144 -4.12 -7.84 3.32
CA LEU A 144 -3.01 -7.34 2.53
C LEU A 144 -2.33 -6.19 3.25
N GLY A 145 -1.00 -6.13 3.14
CA GLY A 145 -0.27 -4.89 3.44
C GLY A 145 0.13 -4.19 2.14
N THR A 146 0.43 -2.90 2.21
CA THR A 146 0.97 -2.16 1.05
C THR A 146 2.27 -2.74 0.52
N GLY A 147 3.01 -3.50 1.35
CA GLY A 147 4.25 -4.16 1.00
C GLY A 147 5.22 -3.20 0.32
N THR A 148 5.82 -3.66 -0.75
CA THR A 148 6.77 -2.89 -1.57
C THR A 148 6.12 -2.23 -2.81
N THR A 149 4.81 -1.98 -2.78
CA THR A 149 4.11 -1.32 -3.90
C THR A 149 4.65 0.10 -4.15
N LEU A 150 4.91 0.87 -3.09
CA LEU A 150 5.49 2.21 -3.23
C LEU A 150 6.96 2.15 -3.67
N ASP A 151 7.74 1.20 -3.14
CA ASP A 151 9.16 1.06 -3.50
C ASP A 151 9.31 0.64 -4.97
N THR A 152 8.41 -0.22 -5.44
CA THR A 152 8.28 -0.55 -6.86
C THR A 152 7.95 0.69 -7.72
N ALA A 153 7.09 1.58 -7.24
CA ALA A 153 6.79 2.83 -7.95
C ALA A 153 8.01 3.78 -7.98
N ARG A 154 8.76 3.87 -6.89
CA ARG A 154 10.04 4.61 -6.82
C ARG A 154 11.07 4.06 -7.80
N LEU A 155 11.23 2.73 -7.81
CA LEU A 155 12.11 2.03 -8.75
C LEU A 155 11.76 2.36 -10.20
N ARG A 156 10.48 2.25 -10.57
CA ARG A 156 10.01 2.54 -11.92
C ARG A 156 10.24 4.00 -12.31
N TYR A 157 10.04 4.94 -11.38
CA TYR A 157 10.30 6.35 -11.59
C TYR A 157 11.80 6.60 -11.87
N LEU A 158 12.70 6.06 -11.06
CA LEU A 158 14.15 6.21 -11.24
C LEU A 158 14.64 5.56 -12.52
N LEU A 159 14.18 4.35 -12.81
CA LEU A 159 14.50 3.65 -14.07
C LEU A 159 13.97 4.39 -15.29
N GLY A 160 12.74 4.93 -15.22
CA GLY A 160 12.16 5.73 -16.27
C GLY A 160 13.03 6.94 -16.59
N GLY A 161 13.50 7.67 -15.57
CA GLY A 161 14.43 8.79 -15.71
C GLY A 161 15.79 8.35 -16.29
N TYR A 162 16.34 7.25 -15.79
CA TYR A 162 17.63 6.71 -16.26
C TYR A 162 17.58 6.24 -17.72
N LEU A 163 16.51 5.52 -18.11
CA LEU A 163 16.31 4.98 -19.47
C LEU A 163 15.62 5.96 -20.42
N LYS A 164 15.21 7.16 -19.92
CA LYS A 164 14.43 8.16 -20.67
C LYS A 164 13.14 7.57 -21.27
N ALA A 165 12.44 6.79 -20.47
CA ALA A 165 11.19 6.14 -20.82
C ALA A 165 10.09 6.48 -19.79
N ASP A 166 8.83 6.42 -20.18
CA ASP A 166 7.73 6.57 -19.23
C ASP A 166 7.78 5.44 -18.19
N PRO A 167 7.74 5.75 -16.87
CA PRO A 167 7.76 4.75 -15.80
C PRO A 167 6.71 3.64 -15.94
N ARG A 168 5.58 3.92 -16.62
CA ARG A 168 4.52 2.93 -16.87
C ARG A 168 4.94 1.80 -17.81
N ASN A 169 5.98 2.00 -18.61
CA ASN A 169 6.56 0.99 -19.50
C ASN A 169 7.66 0.15 -18.84
N VAL A 170 8.02 0.48 -17.59
CA VAL A 170 9.01 -0.26 -16.82
C VAL A 170 8.32 -1.38 -16.05
N HIS A 171 8.68 -2.63 -16.35
CA HIS A 171 8.23 -3.82 -15.65
C HIS A 171 9.36 -4.32 -14.74
N ALA A 172 9.49 -3.68 -13.59
CA ALA A 172 10.45 -4.02 -12.56
C ALA A 172 9.74 -3.96 -11.20
N TYR A 173 10.20 -4.77 -10.26
CA TYR A 173 9.61 -4.90 -8.93
C TYR A 173 10.67 -4.77 -7.85
N VAL A 174 10.29 -4.20 -6.73
CA VAL A 174 10.99 -4.35 -5.44
C VAL A 174 10.25 -5.41 -4.67
N ILE A 175 10.97 -6.38 -4.11
CA ILE A 175 10.40 -7.48 -3.32
C ILE A 175 11.17 -7.66 -2.02
N GLY A 176 10.61 -8.44 -1.11
CA GLY A 176 11.18 -8.66 0.23
C GLY A 176 10.43 -7.90 1.31
N GLU A 177 11.02 -7.81 2.49
CA GLU A 177 10.51 -6.99 3.58
C GLU A 177 10.55 -5.50 3.17
N HIS A 178 9.45 -4.77 3.40
CA HIS A 178 9.47 -3.32 3.18
C HIS A 178 10.40 -2.63 4.18
N GLY A 179 11.57 -2.20 3.71
CA GLY A 179 12.62 -1.58 4.51
C GLY A 179 14.02 -1.85 3.97
N ASP A 180 15.01 -1.84 4.85
CA ASP A 180 16.43 -1.91 4.47
C ASP A 180 16.85 -3.23 3.79
N SER A 181 16.07 -4.31 3.96
CA SER A 181 16.35 -5.62 3.36
C SER A 181 15.60 -5.89 2.05
N GLU A 182 14.82 -4.93 1.54
CA GLU A 182 14.20 -5.04 0.23
C GLU A 182 15.23 -5.10 -0.91
N PHE A 183 14.88 -5.76 -2.01
CA PHE A 183 15.80 -5.88 -3.14
C PHE A 183 15.07 -5.91 -4.50
N VAL A 184 15.84 -5.66 -5.56
CA VAL A 184 15.35 -5.67 -6.94
C VAL A 184 15.86 -6.94 -7.63
N PRO A 185 14.98 -7.84 -8.11
CA PRO A 185 15.38 -8.97 -8.95
C PRO A 185 15.67 -8.48 -10.38
N TRP A 186 16.88 -7.95 -10.59
CA TRP A 186 17.30 -7.32 -11.84
C TRP A 186 17.22 -8.24 -13.06
N SER A 187 17.37 -9.56 -12.86
CA SER A 187 17.22 -10.58 -13.92
C SER A 187 15.81 -10.59 -14.53
N GLN A 188 14.81 -10.09 -13.80
CA GLN A 188 13.40 -10.05 -14.20
C GLN A 188 12.94 -8.63 -14.61
N ALA A 189 13.83 -7.63 -14.52
CA ALA A 189 13.49 -6.25 -14.84
C ALA A 189 13.48 -6.01 -16.36
N MET A 190 12.39 -5.42 -16.88
CA MET A 190 12.19 -5.19 -18.31
C MET A 190 11.75 -3.75 -18.60
N LEU A 191 12.16 -3.22 -19.73
CA LEU A 191 11.53 -2.07 -20.36
C LEU A 191 10.69 -2.59 -21.54
N ALA A 192 9.40 -2.45 -21.49
CA ALA A 192 8.46 -3.18 -22.34
C ALA A 192 8.75 -4.70 -22.28
N THR A 193 9.21 -5.31 -23.37
CA THR A 193 9.56 -6.74 -23.43
C THR A 193 11.07 -7.01 -23.46
N LYS A 194 11.90 -5.97 -23.36
CA LYS A 194 13.38 -6.11 -23.45
C LYS A 194 13.96 -6.12 -22.03
N PRO A 195 14.75 -7.14 -21.67
CA PRO A 195 15.43 -7.17 -20.38
C PRO A 195 16.34 -5.94 -20.19
N ILE A 196 16.27 -5.29 -19.01
CA ILE A 196 17.06 -4.07 -18.73
C ILE A 196 18.56 -4.38 -18.83
N LEU A 197 18.99 -5.56 -18.36
CA LEU A 197 20.39 -5.98 -18.45
C LEU A 197 20.90 -6.18 -19.88
N SER A 198 20.00 -6.29 -20.87
CA SER A 198 20.38 -6.42 -22.28
C SER A 198 20.61 -5.09 -23.01
N PHE A 199 20.38 -3.95 -22.36
CA PHE A 199 20.68 -2.62 -22.91
C PHE A 199 22.19 -2.34 -22.84
N CYS A 200 22.99 -3.17 -23.51
CA CYS A 200 24.42 -3.06 -23.58
C CYS A 200 24.85 -2.47 -24.92
N GLY A 201 24.99 -1.13 -25.00
CA GLY A 201 25.80 -0.52 -26.06
C GLY A 201 25.18 -0.45 -27.46
N GLU A 202 23.85 -0.40 -27.62
CA GLU A 202 23.24 -0.03 -28.91
C GLU A 202 23.56 1.43 -29.25
N PRO A 203 23.83 1.77 -30.54
CA PRO A 203 24.06 3.15 -30.95
C PRO A 203 22.89 4.06 -30.54
N GLY A 204 23.17 5.08 -29.72
CA GLY A 204 22.19 6.01 -29.20
C GLY A 204 21.55 5.64 -27.86
N ASN A 205 21.76 4.43 -27.34
CA ASN A 205 21.33 4.00 -25.99
C ASN A 205 22.49 4.00 -25.01
N ARG A 206 22.24 4.54 -23.80
CA ARG A 206 23.21 4.49 -22.71
C ARG A 206 23.39 3.02 -22.30
N LYS A 207 24.63 2.55 -22.23
CA LYS A 207 24.94 1.24 -21.69
C LYS A 207 24.50 1.21 -20.21
N VAL A 208 23.62 0.28 -19.85
CA VAL A 208 23.27 0.02 -18.46
C VAL A 208 24.45 -0.66 -17.78
N ARG A 209 24.94 -0.07 -16.69
CA ARG A 209 26.03 -0.63 -15.88
C ARG A 209 25.49 -1.14 -14.56
N GLN A 210 26.10 -2.16 -14.01
CA GLN A 210 25.70 -2.72 -12.71
C GLN A 210 25.76 -1.67 -11.60
N GLU A 211 26.78 -0.81 -11.61
CA GLU A 211 26.95 0.27 -10.62
C GLU A 211 25.76 1.26 -10.65
N ASP A 212 25.23 1.57 -11.84
CA ASP A 212 24.06 2.46 -11.96
C ASP A 212 22.80 1.78 -11.38
N LEU A 213 22.65 0.46 -11.55
CA LEU A 213 21.54 -0.31 -11.00
C LEU A 213 21.64 -0.45 -9.46
N ASP A 214 22.84 -0.65 -8.95
CA ASP A 214 23.11 -0.70 -7.52
C ASP A 214 22.82 0.66 -6.88
N GLN A 215 23.22 1.76 -7.51
CA GLN A 215 22.89 3.11 -7.07
C GLN A 215 21.38 3.36 -7.07
N ILE A 216 20.67 2.93 -8.12
CA ILE A 216 19.19 3.04 -8.18
C ILE A 216 18.55 2.27 -7.02
N SER A 217 19.05 1.06 -6.71
CA SER A 217 18.54 0.28 -5.57
C SER A 217 18.73 1.00 -4.24
N GLU A 218 19.90 1.62 -4.02
CA GLU A 218 20.17 2.42 -2.83
C GLU A 218 19.28 3.68 -2.76
N GLU A 219 19.05 4.31 -3.91
CA GLU A 219 18.17 5.48 -3.99
C GLU A 219 16.71 5.14 -3.67
N VAL A 220 16.23 3.94 -4.03
CA VAL A 220 14.90 3.44 -3.65
C VAL A 220 14.82 3.27 -2.13
N ARG A 221 15.75 2.49 -1.54
CA ARG A 221 15.80 2.26 -0.09
C ARG A 221 15.93 3.55 0.71
N GLY A 222 16.79 4.46 0.27
CA GLY A 222 17.03 5.74 0.91
C GLY A 222 15.96 6.80 0.71
N ALA A 223 14.99 6.60 -0.20
CA ALA A 223 14.04 7.64 -0.60
C ALA A 223 13.19 8.15 0.57
N ALA A 224 12.70 7.25 1.42
CA ALA A 224 11.86 7.62 2.57
C ALA A 224 12.63 8.51 3.55
N TYR A 225 13.87 8.16 3.87
CA TYR A 225 14.72 8.92 4.79
C TYR A 225 14.95 10.35 4.28
N ARG A 226 15.31 10.51 3.00
CA ARG A 226 15.50 11.84 2.38
C ARG A 226 14.24 12.69 2.39
N ILE A 227 13.07 12.09 2.12
CA ILE A 227 11.79 12.80 2.15
C ILE A 227 11.43 13.22 3.58
N ILE A 228 11.65 12.36 4.57
CA ILE A 228 11.37 12.64 5.97
C ILE A 228 12.31 13.74 6.48
N GLU A 229 13.59 13.70 6.13
CA GLU A 229 14.55 14.76 6.46
C GLU A 229 14.10 16.12 5.89
N ALA A 230 13.62 16.15 4.65
CA ALA A 230 13.24 17.38 3.96
C ALA A 230 11.89 17.98 4.41
N LYS A 231 10.90 17.13 4.75
CA LYS A 231 9.51 17.58 5.02
C LYS A 231 8.85 16.89 6.21
N HIS A 232 9.64 16.22 7.06
CA HIS A 232 9.27 15.57 8.32
C HIS A 232 8.32 14.36 8.21
N ALA A 233 7.78 14.06 7.03
CA ALA A 233 6.95 12.87 6.80
C ALA A 233 6.86 12.53 5.31
N THR A 234 6.58 11.27 4.98
CA THR A 234 6.24 10.81 3.63
C THR A 234 4.79 10.33 3.62
N TYR A 235 3.97 10.81 2.68
CA TYR A 235 2.54 10.47 2.66
C TYR A 235 1.88 10.50 1.27
N TYR A 236 2.31 11.32 0.31
CA TYR A 236 1.66 11.37 -1.01
C TYR A 236 1.84 10.08 -1.81
N GLY A 237 3.06 9.55 -1.84
CA GLY A 237 3.36 8.33 -2.58
C GLY A 237 2.59 7.12 -2.04
N ILE A 238 2.53 6.97 -0.71
CA ILE A 238 1.79 5.87 -0.10
C ILE A 238 0.28 6.04 -0.24
N GLY A 239 -0.25 7.28 -0.21
CA GLY A 239 -1.65 7.55 -0.52
C GLY A 239 -2.02 7.09 -1.93
N MET A 240 -1.18 7.36 -2.93
CA MET A 240 -1.36 6.87 -4.31
C MET A 240 -1.24 5.35 -4.42
N ALA A 241 -0.30 4.71 -3.70
CA ALA A 241 -0.15 3.26 -3.69
C ALA A 241 -1.38 2.57 -3.10
N LEU A 242 -1.89 3.06 -1.95
CA LEU A 242 -3.13 2.59 -1.35
C LEU A 242 -4.32 2.72 -2.32
N THR A 243 -4.48 3.88 -2.95
CA THR A 243 -5.54 4.11 -3.96
C THR A 243 -5.41 3.13 -5.13
N ARG A 244 -4.19 2.84 -5.58
CA ARG A 244 -3.96 1.87 -6.66
C ARG A 244 -4.37 0.45 -6.26
N ILE A 245 -4.05 0.01 -5.04
CA ILE A 245 -4.45 -1.30 -4.51
C ILE A 245 -5.98 -1.35 -4.36
N THR A 246 -6.57 -0.32 -3.76
CA THR A 246 -8.03 -0.20 -3.59
C THR A 246 -8.77 -0.31 -4.93
N LYS A 247 -8.30 0.41 -5.96
CA LYS A 247 -8.91 0.34 -7.31
C LYS A 247 -8.79 -1.05 -7.92
N ALA A 248 -7.67 -1.74 -7.72
CA ALA A 248 -7.50 -3.11 -8.22
C ALA A 248 -8.51 -4.09 -7.58
N ILE A 249 -8.80 -3.89 -6.29
CA ILE A 249 -9.78 -4.70 -5.56
C ILE A 249 -11.20 -4.34 -6.01
N LEU A 250 -11.61 -3.07 -5.88
CA LEU A 250 -12.98 -2.64 -6.18
C LEU A 250 -13.36 -2.78 -7.66
N GLY A 251 -12.36 -2.68 -8.55
CA GLY A 251 -12.54 -2.83 -10.00
C GLY A 251 -12.43 -4.27 -10.51
N ASP A 252 -12.17 -5.25 -9.64
CA ASP A 252 -11.92 -6.67 -10.03
C ASP A 252 -10.86 -6.79 -11.14
N GLU A 253 -9.78 -5.99 -11.05
CA GLU A 253 -8.87 -5.75 -12.18
C GLU A 253 -7.93 -6.92 -12.50
N HIS A 254 -7.69 -7.86 -11.59
CA HIS A 254 -6.64 -8.88 -11.69
C HIS A 254 -5.23 -8.29 -11.92
N SER A 255 -4.98 -7.14 -11.32
CA SER A 255 -3.70 -6.41 -11.44
C SER A 255 -2.58 -7.06 -10.65
N VAL A 256 -1.36 -6.98 -11.19
CA VAL A 256 -0.14 -7.43 -10.50
C VAL A 256 0.44 -6.26 -9.69
N LEU A 257 0.46 -6.41 -8.36
CA LEU A 257 1.03 -5.44 -7.42
C LEU A 257 1.90 -6.15 -6.38
N THR A 258 2.96 -5.48 -5.91
CA THR A 258 3.87 -6.02 -4.88
C THR A 258 3.35 -5.68 -3.48
N VAL A 259 2.36 -6.44 -3.04
CA VAL A 259 1.72 -6.29 -1.73
C VAL A 259 2.35 -7.22 -0.70
N SER A 260 2.22 -6.88 0.58
CA SER A 260 2.56 -7.78 1.67
C SER A 260 1.55 -8.91 1.72
N ALA A 261 2.00 -10.12 1.46
CA ALA A 261 1.20 -11.33 1.35
C ALA A 261 1.81 -12.49 2.15
N MET A 262 0.95 -13.36 2.70
CA MET A 262 1.42 -14.55 3.40
C MET A 262 1.91 -15.60 2.40
N LEU A 263 3.19 -16.00 2.51
CA LEU A 263 3.77 -17.08 1.73
C LEU A 263 3.30 -18.45 2.24
N LYS A 264 3.08 -19.38 1.31
CA LYS A 264 2.62 -20.76 1.56
C LYS A 264 3.50 -21.81 0.86
N GLY A 265 4.79 -21.54 0.76
CA GLY A 265 5.78 -22.37 0.08
C GLY A 265 6.55 -21.62 -1.01
N GLU A 266 6.06 -20.47 -1.45
CA GLU A 266 6.77 -19.64 -2.42
C GLU A 266 8.13 -19.22 -1.86
N TYR A 267 9.15 -19.21 -2.71
CA TYR A 267 10.56 -18.93 -2.33
C TYR A 267 11.09 -19.85 -1.19
N GLY A 268 10.49 -21.03 -1.02
CA GLY A 268 10.81 -21.95 0.08
C GLY A 268 10.40 -21.45 1.47
N GLN A 269 9.56 -20.41 1.56
CA GLN A 269 9.13 -19.80 2.81
C GLN A 269 7.63 -20.04 3.06
N SER A 270 7.24 -20.16 4.31
CA SER A 270 5.84 -20.32 4.71
C SER A 270 5.53 -19.57 6.00
N GLY A 271 4.30 -19.05 6.11
CA GLY A 271 3.81 -18.39 7.32
C GLY A 271 4.41 -17.01 7.58
N VAL A 272 5.14 -16.43 6.63
CA VAL A 272 5.65 -15.06 6.70
C VAL A 272 4.87 -14.15 5.76
N PHE A 273 4.68 -12.89 6.17
CA PHE A 273 4.15 -11.85 5.30
C PHE A 273 5.31 -11.04 4.75
N VAL A 274 5.32 -10.78 3.44
CA VAL A 274 6.41 -10.08 2.76
C VAL A 274 5.92 -9.49 1.43
N GLY A 275 6.55 -8.41 0.98
CA GLY A 275 6.25 -7.78 -0.30
C GLY A 275 6.63 -8.67 -1.49
N VAL A 276 5.64 -9.16 -2.21
CA VAL A 276 5.82 -10.01 -3.40
C VAL A 276 4.78 -9.66 -4.47
N PRO A 277 5.08 -9.91 -5.77
CA PRO A 277 4.10 -9.71 -6.82
C PRO A 277 2.91 -10.65 -6.63
N CYS A 278 1.71 -10.06 -6.53
CA CYS A 278 0.46 -10.79 -6.38
C CYS A 278 -0.54 -10.35 -7.43
N ILE A 279 -1.35 -11.27 -7.93
CA ILE A 279 -2.56 -10.94 -8.69
C ILE A 279 -3.64 -10.56 -7.66
N ILE A 280 -4.17 -9.34 -7.80
CA ILE A 280 -5.18 -8.75 -6.90
C ILE A 280 -6.50 -8.59 -7.64
N ASN A 281 -7.58 -9.05 -7.02
CA ASN A 281 -8.94 -8.92 -7.52
C ASN A 281 -9.91 -8.59 -6.37
N LYS A 282 -11.22 -8.58 -6.62
CA LYS A 282 -12.26 -8.27 -5.63
C LYS A 282 -12.31 -9.20 -4.41
N ASN A 283 -11.64 -10.35 -4.48
CA ASN A 283 -11.55 -11.29 -3.36
C ASN A 283 -10.22 -11.15 -2.57
N GLY A 284 -9.42 -10.13 -2.90
CA GLY A 284 -8.09 -9.89 -2.35
C GLY A 284 -6.98 -10.55 -3.18
N ILE A 285 -6.07 -11.26 -2.56
CA ILE A 285 -4.95 -11.95 -3.22
C ILE A 285 -5.45 -13.22 -3.89
N GLN A 286 -5.47 -13.23 -5.22
CA GLN A 286 -5.78 -14.42 -6.00
C GLN A 286 -4.62 -15.42 -5.94
N SER A 287 -3.41 -14.97 -6.22
CA SER A 287 -2.19 -15.78 -6.21
C SER A 287 -0.93 -14.93 -6.05
N VAL A 288 0.10 -15.51 -5.47
CA VAL A 288 1.47 -14.99 -5.50
C VAL A 288 2.12 -15.41 -6.82
N LEU A 289 2.82 -14.47 -7.47
CA LEU A 289 3.63 -14.74 -8.66
C LEU A 289 5.09 -14.89 -8.23
N THR A 290 5.59 -16.13 -8.28
CA THR A 290 6.98 -16.43 -7.93
C THR A 290 7.91 -15.99 -9.06
N LEU A 291 8.85 -15.10 -8.75
CA LEU A 291 9.92 -14.69 -9.66
C LEU A 291 11.11 -15.67 -9.55
N SER A 292 11.81 -15.90 -10.65
CA SER A 292 13.10 -16.62 -10.62
C SER A 292 14.17 -15.68 -10.07
N LEU A 293 14.75 -16.02 -8.93
CA LEU A 293 15.79 -15.26 -8.24
C LEU A 293 17.19 -15.81 -8.56
#